data_fdf0948f84e4668d63f4b9960d5a2dc9
#
_entry.id   fdf0948f84e4668d63f4b9960d5a2dc9
#
_cell.length_a   1.000
_cell.length_b   1.000
_cell.length_c   1.000
_cell.angle_alpha   90.00
_cell.angle_beta   90.00
_cell.angle_gamma   90.00
#
_symmetry.space_group_name_H-M   'P 1'
#
loop_
_entity.id
_entity.type
_entity.pdbx_description
1 polymer ?
#
loop_
_entity_poly.entity_id
_entity_poly.type
_entity_poly.pdbx_seq_one_letter_code
_entity_poly.pdbx_strand_id
1 'polypeptide(L)'
;MKERLKKIFVPIFLSVICGGICGRLLFSIYEEKASNVLNSNVIYLLEDSSYDDYDSMKASSLSNYIYYNDNGKYNAIIGITKNEDNIKKIEKIYNKELSIKKYLLNDKEMINKINEYDKEIESSDNEENIKKIVLEMLELYKDRDDIKLVKISWLLS
;
A
#
# COMPACT_ATOMS: atom_id res chain seq x y z
N MET A 1 53.66 30.44 13.30
CA MET A 1 52.73 30.10 12.20
C MET A 1 51.93 28.81 12.46
N LYS A 2 52.55 27.71 12.87
CA LYS A 2 51.89 26.40 13.12
C LYS A 2 50.77 26.43 14.21
N GLU A 3 50.94 27.21 15.27
CA GLU A 3 49.92 27.28 16.35
C GLU A 3 48.63 28.06 15.96
N ARG A 4 48.77 29.08 15.12
CA ARG A 4 47.60 29.84 14.61
C ARG A 4 46.77 29.00 13.63
N LEU A 5 47.43 28.21 12.80
CA LEU A 5 46.78 27.28 11.90
C LEU A 5 45.98 26.22 12.68
N LYS A 6 46.56 25.64 13.75
CA LYS A 6 45.85 24.65 14.58
C LYS A 6 44.55 25.25 15.21
N LYS A 7 44.59 26.49 15.65
CA LYS A 7 43.43 27.15 16.25
C LYS A 7 42.27 27.35 15.28
N ILE A 8 42.55 27.38 13.99
CA ILE A 8 41.52 27.53 12.94
C ILE A 8 41.08 26.18 12.42
N PHE A 9 42.02 25.27 12.15
CA PHE A 9 41.70 23.96 11.56
C PHE A 9 40.96 23.03 12.51
N VAL A 10 41.29 23.05 13.80
CA VAL A 10 40.64 22.16 14.78
C VAL A 10 39.14 22.40 14.89
N PRO A 11 38.64 23.66 15.06
CA PRO A 11 37.20 23.92 15.10
C PRO A 11 36.49 23.57 13.79
N ILE A 12 37.10 23.86 12.64
CA ILE A 12 36.52 23.52 11.33
C ILE A 12 36.38 21.99 11.20
N PHE A 13 37.43 21.24 11.53
CA PHE A 13 37.43 19.79 11.45
C PHE A 13 36.38 19.17 12.40
N LEU A 14 36.30 19.70 13.62
CA LEU A 14 35.32 19.27 14.60
C LEU A 14 33.88 19.55 14.11
N SER A 15 33.65 20.71 13.52
CA SER A 15 32.36 21.13 12.95
C SER A 15 31.91 20.18 11.81
N VAL A 16 32.83 19.77 10.93
CA VAL A 16 32.54 18.83 9.85
C VAL A 16 32.19 17.43 10.42
N ILE A 17 32.92 16.96 11.42
CA ILE A 17 32.64 15.68 12.05
C ILE A 17 31.27 15.72 12.75
N CYS A 18 31.02 16.74 13.57
CA CYS A 18 29.75 16.88 14.27
C CYS A 18 28.57 17.02 13.27
N GLY A 19 28.75 17.82 12.20
CA GLY A 19 27.74 17.95 11.14
C GLY A 19 27.47 16.66 10.43
N GLY A 20 28.50 15.86 10.14
CA GLY A 20 28.36 14.54 9.52
C GLY A 20 27.64 13.53 10.42
N ILE A 21 27.96 13.50 11.71
CA ILE A 21 27.31 12.62 12.68
C ILE A 21 25.83 13.04 12.85
N CYS A 22 25.56 14.31 13.09
CA CYS A 22 24.20 14.82 13.24
C CYS A 22 23.37 14.63 11.96
N GLY A 23 23.95 14.86 10.80
CA GLY A 23 23.31 14.63 9.50
C GLY A 23 22.91 13.16 9.31
N ARG A 24 23.79 12.22 9.64
CA ARG A 24 23.50 10.79 9.58
C ARG A 24 22.39 10.36 10.55
N LEU A 25 22.43 10.85 11.77
CA LEU A 25 21.39 10.55 12.77
C LEU A 25 20.03 11.08 12.36
N LEU A 26 19.97 12.32 11.86
CA LEU A 26 18.74 12.90 11.34
C LEU A 26 18.21 12.10 10.13
N PHE A 27 19.08 11.78 9.19
CA PHE A 27 18.71 10.97 8.01
C PHE A 27 18.13 9.62 8.42
N SER A 28 18.79 8.90 9.33
CA SER A 28 18.31 7.61 9.86
C SER A 28 16.93 7.72 10.51
N ILE A 29 16.68 8.76 11.31
CA ILE A 29 15.37 8.99 11.95
C ILE A 29 14.29 9.29 10.91
N TYR A 30 14.62 10.07 9.88
CA TYR A 30 13.67 10.40 8.80
C TYR A 30 13.39 9.19 7.93
N GLU A 31 14.40 8.39 7.59
CA GLU A 31 14.25 7.17 6.80
C GLU A 31 13.39 6.14 7.53
N GLU A 32 13.61 5.91 8.82
CA GLU A 32 12.80 5.01 9.63
C GLU A 32 11.33 5.49 9.73
N LYS A 33 11.10 6.78 9.98
CA LYS A 33 9.76 7.34 10.02
C LYS A 33 9.06 7.27 8.66
N ALA A 34 9.75 7.59 7.59
CA ALA A 34 9.20 7.54 6.24
C ALA A 34 8.86 6.09 5.84
N SER A 35 9.75 5.13 6.14
CA SER A 35 9.52 3.71 5.90
C SER A 35 8.32 3.20 6.70
N ASN A 36 8.20 3.54 7.97
CA ASN A 36 7.08 3.14 8.81
C ASN A 36 5.74 3.70 8.30
N VAL A 37 5.70 4.97 7.90
CA VAL A 37 4.50 5.61 7.33
C VAL A 37 4.14 4.98 5.99
N LEU A 38 5.12 4.75 5.12
CA LEU A 38 4.89 4.09 3.83
C LEU A 38 4.34 2.68 4.03
N ASN A 39 4.97 1.86 4.86
CA ASN A 39 4.53 0.49 5.12
C ASN A 39 3.15 0.41 5.80
N SER A 40 2.82 1.37 6.67
CA SER A 40 1.52 1.40 7.33
C SER A 40 0.35 1.72 6.38
N ASN A 41 0.65 2.31 5.24
CA ASN A 41 -0.35 2.79 4.27
C ASN A 41 -0.42 1.93 3.00
N VAL A 42 0.38 0.88 2.90
CA VAL A 42 0.32 -0.06 1.76
C VAL A 42 -0.93 -0.92 1.87
N ILE A 43 -1.64 -1.03 0.75
CA ILE A 43 -2.75 -1.96 0.56
C ILE A 43 -2.49 -2.84 -0.65
N TYR A 44 -3.07 -4.02 -0.64
CA TYR A 44 -3.06 -4.97 -1.74
C TYR A 44 -4.42 -4.95 -2.41
N LEU A 45 -4.44 -4.64 -3.71
CA LEU A 45 -5.61 -4.81 -4.56
C LEU A 45 -5.49 -6.16 -5.27
N LEU A 46 -6.52 -6.96 -5.15
CA LEU A 46 -6.61 -8.29 -5.74
C LEU A 46 -7.41 -8.19 -7.03
N GLU A 47 -6.70 -8.23 -8.16
CA GLU A 47 -7.27 -8.09 -9.49
C GLU A 47 -7.68 -9.45 -10.04
N ASP A 48 -8.89 -9.52 -10.55
CA ASP A 48 -9.42 -10.66 -11.24
C ASP A 48 -8.88 -10.75 -12.67
N SER A 49 -9.11 -9.71 -13.44
CA SER A 49 -8.81 -9.63 -14.85
C SER A 49 -8.64 -8.19 -15.31
N SER A 50 -7.97 -8.03 -16.44
CA SER A 50 -7.82 -6.76 -17.15
C SER A 50 -8.55 -6.82 -18.49
N TYR A 51 -9.30 -5.78 -18.82
CA TYR A 51 -10.14 -5.69 -20.01
C TYR A 51 -9.71 -4.50 -20.86
N ASP A 52 -9.78 -4.64 -22.19
CA ASP A 52 -9.39 -3.58 -23.11
C ASP A 52 -10.43 -2.45 -23.20
N ASP A 53 -11.68 -2.73 -22.84
CA ASP A 53 -12.77 -1.76 -22.80
C ASP A 53 -13.76 -2.02 -21.65
N TYR A 54 -14.55 -1.00 -21.34
CA TYR A 54 -15.53 -1.04 -20.25
C TYR A 54 -16.68 -2.04 -20.51
N ASP A 55 -17.12 -2.15 -21.76
CA ASP A 55 -18.25 -2.99 -22.11
C ASP A 55 -17.88 -4.48 -21.99
N SER A 56 -16.66 -4.85 -22.38
CA SER A 56 -16.11 -6.20 -22.20
C SER A 56 -16.02 -6.56 -20.71
N MET A 57 -15.59 -5.62 -19.86
CA MET A 57 -15.56 -5.82 -18.41
C MET A 57 -16.98 -6.01 -17.85
N LYS A 58 -17.93 -5.18 -18.26
CA LYS A 58 -19.31 -5.24 -17.81
C LYS A 58 -20.03 -6.51 -18.28
N ALA A 59 -19.67 -7.03 -19.45
CA ALA A 59 -20.20 -8.29 -19.99
C ALA A 59 -19.59 -9.53 -19.32
N SER A 60 -18.55 -9.35 -18.50
CA SER A 60 -17.93 -10.44 -17.78
C SER A 60 -18.87 -11.04 -16.72
N SER A 61 -18.65 -12.30 -16.35
CA SER A 61 -19.45 -12.99 -15.32
C SER A 61 -19.14 -12.52 -13.89
N LEU A 62 -18.33 -11.48 -13.73
CA LEU A 62 -17.99 -10.93 -12.43
C LEU A 62 -19.20 -10.28 -11.77
N SER A 63 -19.54 -10.73 -10.59
CA SER A 63 -20.49 -10.09 -9.71
C SER A 63 -19.73 -9.41 -8.55
N ASN A 64 -20.04 -8.16 -8.27
CA ASN A 64 -19.46 -7.43 -7.15
C ASN A 64 -17.94 -7.18 -7.29
N TYR A 65 -17.60 -6.25 -8.11
CA TYR A 65 -16.24 -5.75 -8.32
C TYR A 65 -16.23 -4.22 -8.32
N ILE A 66 -15.09 -3.66 -8.02
CA ILE A 66 -14.75 -2.28 -8.36
C ILE A 66 -13.74 -2.29 -9.49
N TYR A 67 -13.54 -1.17 -10.16
CA TYR A 67 -12.57 -1.10 -11.24
C TYR A 67 -11.80 0.20 -11.24
N TYR A 68 -10.63 0.16 -11.84
CA TYR A 68 -9.87 1.37 -12.17
C TYR A 68 -9.34 1.26 -13.61
N ASN A 69 -9.11 2.42 -14.22
CA ASN A 69 -8.51 2.49 -15.55
C ASN A 69 -7.02 2.80 -15.43
N ASP A 70 -6.18 1.94 -15.97
CA ASP A 70 -4.73 2.13 -16.03
C ASP A 70 -4.30 2.05 -17.52
N ASN A 71 -3.89 3.19 -18.08
CA ASN A 71 -3.43 3.29 -19.49
C ASN A 71 -4.43 2.74 -20.52
N GLY A 72 -5.71 2.99 -20.31
CA GLY A 72 -6.80 2.56 -21.21
C GLY A 72 -7.30 1.15 -20.95
N LYS A 73 -6.73 0.41 -20.00
CA LYS A 73 -7.23 -0.90 -19.57
C LYS A 73 -8.05 -0.79 -18.30
N TYR A 74 -9.14 -1.53 -18.25
CA TYR A 74 -10.03 -1.62 -17.10
C TYR A 74 -9.67 -2.84 -16.26
N ASN A 75 -9.20 -2.62 -15.04
CA ASN A 75 -8.77 -3.68 -14.14
C ASN A 75 -9.87 -3.91 -13.09
N ALA A 76 -10.42 -5.12 -13.06
CA ALA A 76 -11.46 -5.48 -12.11
C ALA A 76 -10.83 -5.96 -10.80
N ILE A 77 -11.18 -5.30 -9.69
CA ILE A 77 -10.72 -5.61 -8.35
C ILE A 77 -11.84 -6.34 -7.62
N ILE A 78 -11.53 -7.48 -7.05
CA ILE A 78 -12.45 -8.33 -6.31
C ILE A 78 -12.07 -8.53 -4.85
N GLY A 79 -10.98 -7.91 -4.40
CA GLY A 79 -10.56 -7.89 -3.01
C GLY A 79 -9.56 -6.79 -2.70
N ILE A 80 -9.62 -6.34 -1.46
CA ILE A 80 -8.68 -5.34 -0.89
C ILE A 80 -8.24 -5.89 0.46
N THR A 81 -6.96 -5.80 0.78
CA THR A 81 -6.44 -6.18 2.10
C THR A 81 -5.11 -5.46 2.37
N LYS A 82 -4.72 -5.35 3.62
CA LYS A 82 -3.37 -4.97 4.05
C LYS A 82 -2.55 -6.16 4.55
N ASN A 83 -3.23 -7.27 4.81
CA ASN A 83 -2.59 -8.47 5.34
C ASN A 83 -2.32 -9.49 4.22
N GLU A 84 -1.05 -9.81 4.00
CA GLU A 84 -0.65 -10.80 2.98
C GLU A 84 -1.24 -12.19 3.24
N ASP A 85 -1.44 -12.56 4.51
CA ASP A 85 -2.02 -13.86 4.85
C ASP A 85 -3.50 -13.96 4.44
N ASN A 86 -4.23 -12.84 4.45
CA ASN A 86 -5.61 -12.79 3.99
C ASN A 86 -5.76 -12.97 2.48
N ILE A 87 -4.71 -12.67 1.70
CA ILE A 87 -4.71 -12.88 0.24
C ILE A 87 -5.08 -14.32 -0.10
N LYS A 88 -4.41 -15.28 0.55
CA LYS A 88 -4.66 -16.71 0.33
C LYS A 88 -6.07 -17.14 0.70
N LYS A 89 -6.65 -16.57 1.76
CA LYS A 89 -8.04 -16.82 2.15
C LYS A 89 -9.01 -16.29 1.10
N ILE A 90 -8.74 -15.10 0.55
CA ILE A 90 -9.57 -14.48 -0.49
C ILE A 90 -9.45 -15.27 -1.81
N GLU A 91 -8.24 -15.66 -2.23
CA GLU A 91 -8.02 -16.49 -3.42
C GLU A 91 -8.79 -17.81 -3.35
N LYS A 92 -8.80 -18.44 -2.17
CA LYS A 92 -9.53 -19.68 -1.92
C LYS A 92 -11.04 -19.53 -2.15
N ILE A 93 -11.64 -18.40 -1.75
CA ILE A 93 -13.07 -18.13 -1.96
C ILE A 93 -13.42 -18.04 -3.44
N TYR A 94 -12.52 -17.44 -4.23
CA TYR A 94 -12.72 -17.30 -5.67
C TYR A 94 -12.22 -18.52 -6.46
N ASN A 95 -11.58 -19.47 -5.79
CA ASN A 95 -11.01 -20.68 -6.36
C ASN A 95 -10.08 -20.40 -7.56
N LYS A 96 -9.29 -19.33 -7.44
CA LYS A 96 -8.32 -18.92 -8.45
C LYS A 96 -7.21 -18.07 -7.86
N GLU A 97 -6.05 -18.07 -8.52
CA GLU A 97 -4.95 -17.18 -8.26
C GLU A 97 -5.27 -15.76 -8.80
N LEU A 98 -5.00 -14.74 -7.99
CA LEU A 98 -5.32 -13.34 -8.29
C LEU A 98 -4.05 -12.56 -8.58
N SER A 99 -4.15 -11.55 -9.45
CA SER A 99 -3.06 -10.60 -9.67
C SER A 99 -3.02 -9.60 -8.51
N ILE A 100 -1.88 -9.52 -7.82
CA ILE A 100 -1.71 -8.68 -6.65
C ILE A 100 -1.00 -7.39 -7.04
N LYS A 101 -1.61 -6.25 -6.76
CA LYS A 101 -1.00 -4.94 -6.96
C LYS A 101 -0.89 -4.18 -5.63
N LYS A 102 0.27 -3.54 -5.42
CA LYS A 102 0.54 -2.75 -4.22
C LYS A 102 0.28 -1.28 -4.49
N TYR A 103 -0.48 -0.65 -3.61
CA TYR A 103 -0.80 0.77 -3.66
C TYR A 103 -0.60 1.44 -2.31
N LEU A 104 -0.26 2.72 -2.34
CA LEU A 104 -0.30 3.57 -1.15
C LEU A 104 -1.68 4.22 -1.06
N LEU A 105 -2.33 4.04 0.08
CA LEU A 105 -3.60 4.67 0.41
C LEU A 105 -3.34 5.81 1.42
N ASN A 106 -3.70 7.04 1.05
CA ASN A 106 -3.50 8.21 1.92
C ASN A 106 -4.81 8.67 2.59
N ASP A 107 -5.62 7.72 3.01
CA ASP A 107 -6.85 7.95 3.76
C ASP A 107 -6.84 7.13 5.05
N LYS A 108 -6.71 7.82 6.19
CA LYS A 108 -6.59 7.18 7.50
C LYS A 108 -7.87 6.45 7.92
N GLU A 109 -9.03 6.99 7.57
CA GLU A 109 -10.32 6.37 7.90
C GLU A 109 -10.46 5.05 7.16
N MET A 110 -10.17 5.06 5.85
CA MET A 110 -10.22 3.87 5.02
C MET A 110 -9.18 2.82 5.46
N ILE A 111 -7.96 3.24 5.81
CA ILE A 111 -6.92 2.35 6.35
C ILE A 111 -7.41 1.66 7.64
N ASN A 112 -8.07 2.40 8.53
CA ASN A 112 -8.62 1.83 9.76
C ASN A 112 -9.73 0.82 9.48
N LYS A 113 -10.62 1.12 8.55
CA LYS A 113 -11.67 0.20 8.10
C LYS A 113 -11.10 -1.08 7.49
N ILE A 114 -10.11 -0.96 6.60
CA ILE A 114 -9.43 -2.14 6.04
C ILE A 114 -8.79 -2.98 7.15
N ASN A 115 -8.15 -2.35 8.14
CA ASN A 115 -7.58 -3.07 9.27
C ASN A 115 -8.63 -3.79 10.14
N GLU A 116 -9.83 -3.23 10.29
CA GLU A 116 -10.95 -3.89 10.98
C GLU A 116 -11.40 -5.14 10.20
N TYR A 117 -11.68 -4.99 8.92
CA TYR A 117 -12.06 -6.10 8.04
C TYR A 117 -10.98 -7.19 7.93
N ASP A 118 -9.71 -6.80 7.86
CA ASP A 118 -8.60 -7.75 7.83
C ASP A 118 -8.57 -8.63 9.09
N LYS A 119 -8.83 -8.08 10.27
CA LYS A 119 -8.93 -8.86 11.52
C LYS A 119 -10.13 -9.80 11.52
N GLU A 120 -11.25 -9.38 10.95
CA GLU A 120 -12.42 -10.22 10.81
C GLU A 120 -12.18 -11.40 9.86
N ILE A 121 -11.50 -11.16 8.71
CA ILE A 121 -11.06 -12.20 7.78
C ILE A 121 -10.07 -13.15 8.45
N GLU A 122 -9.10 -12.62 9.20
CA GLU A 122 -8.09 -13.41 9.90
C GLU A 122 -8.72 -14.37 10.91
N SER A 123 -9.72 -13.90 11.65
CA SER A 123 -10.42 -14.68 12.69
C SER A 123 -11.49 -15.62 12.15
N SER A 124 -11.85 -15.52 10.87
CA SER A 124 -12.91 -16.34 10.25
C SER A 124 -12.30 -17.50 9.46
N ASP A 125 -12.88 -18.70 9.65
CA ASP A 125 -12.62 -19.89 8.82
C ASP A 125 -13.81 -20.21 7.88
N ASN A 126 -14.89 -19.43 7.98
CA ASN A 126 -16.10 -19.61 7.16
C ASN A 126 -15.96 -18.81 5.85
N GLU A 127 -15.92 -19.51 4.71
CA GLU A 127 -15.76 -18.90 3.38
C GLU A 127 -16.90 -17.94 3.02
N GLU A 128 -18.15 -18.24 3.39
CA GLU A 128 -19.29 -17.33 3.16
C GLU A 128 -19.16 -16.03 3.94
N ASN A 129 -18.71 -16.12 5.18
CA ASN A 129 -18.49 -14.94 6.02
C ASN A 129 -17.35 -14.08 5.47
N ILE A 130 -16.23 -14.70 5.09
CA ILE A 130 -15.10 -13.98 4.48
C ILE A 130 -15.55 -13.30 3.17
N LYS A 131 -16.32 -13.99 2.33
CA LYS A 131 -16.88 -13.42 1.10
C LYS A 131 -17.75 -12.20 1.38
N LYS A 132 -18.58 -12.26 2.40
CA LYS A 132 -19.42 -11.12 2.81
C LYS A 132 -18.58 -9.92 3.24
N ILE A 133 -17.55 -10.14 4.08
CA ILE A 133 -16.63 -9.08 4.54
C ILE A 133 -15.91 -8.44 3.35
N VAL A 134 -15.40 -9.24 2.40
CA VAL A 134 -14.73 -8.75 1.19
C VAL A 134 -15.68 -7.88 0.36
N LEU A 135 -16.94 -8.27 0.22
CA LEU A 135 -17.94 -7.49 -0.52
C LEU A 135 -18.25 -6.16 0.18
N GLU A 136 -18.41 -6.16 1.50
CA GLU A 136 -18.63 -4.94 2.28
C GLU A 136 -17.45 -3.97 2.15
N MET A 137 -16.21 -4.48 2.12
CA MET A 137 -15.02 -3.68 1.90
C MET A 137 -14.98 -3.07 0.49
N LEU A 138 -15.36 -3.83 -0.53
CA LEU A 138 -15.45 -3.33 -1.91
C LEU A 138 -16.53 -2.25 -2.06
N GLU A 139 -17.68 -2.43 -1.42
CA GLU A 139 -18.75 -1.44 -1.42
C GLU A 139 -18.33 -0.13 -0.74
N LEU A 140 -17.66 -0.23 0.40
CA LEU A 140 -17.11 0.93 1.09
C LEU A 140 -16.14 1.73 0.20
N TYR A 141 -15.35 1.04 -0.62
CA TYR A 141 -14.41 1.68 -1.55
C TYR A 141 -15.12 2.30 -2.76
N LYS A 142 -16.17 1.66 -3.25
CA LYS A 142 -16.93 2.11 -4.43
C LYS A 142 -17.58 3.49 -4.23
N ASP A 143 -17.99 3.80 -3.03
CA ASP A 143 -18.67 5.05 -2.68
C ASP A 143 -17.70 6.22 -2.42
N ARG A 144 -16.39 6.01 -2.61
CA ARG A 144 -15.33 6.96 -2.28
C ARG A 144 -14.55 7.40 -3.51
N ASP A 145 -15.11 8.36 -4.28
CA ASP A 145 -14.44 8.96 -5.46
C ASP A 145 -13.20 9.82 -5.10
N ASP A 146 -13.04 10.17 -3.82
CA ASP A 146 -11.97 11.02 -3.32
C ASP A 146 -10.67 10.25 -3.00
N ILE A 147 -10.69 8.92 -3.01
CA ILE A 147 -9.55 8.09 -2.66
C ILE A 147 -8.54 8.04 -3.81
N LYS A 148 -7.37 8.63 -3.59
CA LYS A 148 -6.26 8.56 -4.54
C LYS A 148 -5.35 7.38 -4.20
N LEU A 149 -5.26 6.46 -5.15
CA LEU A 149 -4.31 5.35 -5.12
C LEU A 149 -3.02 5.75 -5.82
N VAL A 150 -1.88 5.53 -5.17
CA VAL A 150 -0.56 5.72 -5.77
C VAL A 150 0.10 4.35 -5.96
N LYS A 151 0.29 3.95 -7.22
CA LYS A 151 0.93 2.67 -7.57
C LYS A 151 2.41 2.66 -7.14
N ILE A 152 2.84 1.62 -6.44
CA ILE A 152 4.20 1.47 -5.92
C ILE A 152 5.09 0.69 -6.92
N SER A 153 4.94 0.90 -8.22
CA SER A 153 5.72 0.14 -9.21
C SER A 153 7.21 0.48 -9.26
N TRP A 154 7.66 1.56 -8.64
CA TRP A 154 9.03 2.09 -8.73
C TRP A 154 9.77 2.21 -7.39
N LEU A 155 9.11 1.92 -6.26
CA LEU A 155 9.72 1.99 -4.92
C LEU A 155 10.48 0.72 -4.53
N LEU A 156 10.46 -0.33 -5.35
CA LEU A 156 11.05 -1.64 -5.06
C LEU A 156 12.08 -2.11 -6.09
N SER A 157 12.57 -1.19 -6.95
CA SER A 157 13.68 -1.49 -7.88
C SER A 157 15.02 -0.98 -7.36
#